data_184e48160a0ea9eb95d0f815e1d23232
#
_entry.id   184e48160a0ea9eb95d0f815e1d23232
#
_cell.length_a   1.000
_cell.length_b   1.000
_cell.length_c   1.000
_cell.angle_alpha   90.00
_cell.angle_beta   90.00
_cell.angle_gamma   90.00
#
_symmetry.space_group_name_H-M   'P 1'
#
loop_
_entity.id
_entity.type
_entity.pdbx_description
1 polymer ?
#
loop_
_entity_poly.entity_id
_entity_poly.type
_entity_poly.pdbx_seq_one_letter_code
_entity_poly.pdbx_strand_id
1 'polypeptide(L)'
;MILAFILATILSLTADFTQTKHTVMMSEPQVSVGKLTFRSPDYICWAYTSPKKITWEMKDGKANVNPQIQQLLRMIVSSISAESFKESKDFEVQQTGSVYTLTPKKSEYKRVFRSVRITIDSRTRIAKRVEMTEKNGDITIIEFTNVVTR
;
A
#
# COMPACT_ATOMS: atom_id res chain seq x y z
N MET A 1 -3.37 20.11 -1.48
CA MET A 1 -3.67 18.69 -1.28
C MET A 1 -2.66 18.09 -0.35
N ILE A 2 -3.13 17.61 0.78
CA ILE A 2 -2.25 17.08 1.83
C ILE A 2 -1.46 15.87 1.34
N LEU A 3 -2.09 14.98 0.61
CA LEU A 3 -1.42 13.80 0.05
C LEU A 3 -0.23 14.19 -0.83
N ALA A 4 -0.44 15.12 -1.76
CA ALA A 4 0.62 15.55 -2.66
C ALA A 4 1.76 16.26 -1.90
N PHE A 5 1.40 17.04 -0.89
CA PHE A 5 2.39 17.74 -0.08
C PHE A 5 3.29 16.77 0.69
N ILE A 6 2.70 15.77 1.33
CA ILE A 6 3.46 14.80 2.12
C ILE A 6 4.35 13.94 1.23
N LEU A 7 3.83 13.48 0.10
CA LEU A 7 4.63 12.72 -0.85
C LEU A 7 5.76 13.57 -1.46
N ALA A 8 5.54 14.88 -1.60
CA ALA A 8 6.58 15.77 -2.11
C ALA A 8 7.76 15.93 -1.15
N THR A 9 7.60 15.67 0.14
CA THR A 9 8.72 15.71 1.10
C THR A 9 9.58 14.45 1.05
N ILE A 10 9.07 13.35 0.49
CA ILE A 10 9.80 12.11 0.29
C ILE A 10 10.21 12.04 -1.17
N LEU A 11 11.51 12.26 -1.45
CA LEU A 11 12.03 12.20 -2.81
C LEU A 11 12.16 10.77 -3.32
N SER A 12 12.57 9.87 -2.45
CA SER A 12 12.66 8.45 -2.79
C SER A 12 12.45 7.59 -1.55
N LEU A 13 11.96 6.39 -1.80
CA LEU A 13 11.79 5.38 -0.76
C LEU A 13 12.13 4.03 -1.37
N THR A 14 12.91 3.24 -0.64
CA THR A 14 13.09 1.83 -0.94
C THR A 14 12.76 1.02 0.31
N ALA A 15 12.18 -0.14 0.11
CA ALA A 15 11.83 -1.05 1.21
C ALA A 15 11.79 -2.48 0.70
N ASP A 16 12.09 -3.40 1.59
CA ASP A 16 11.77 -4.80 1.38
C ASP A 16 10.36 -5.04 1.90
N PHE A 17 9.62 -5.95 1.29
CA PHE A 17 8.30 -6.31 1.78
C PHE A 17 8.11 -7.81 1.83
N THR A 18 7.28 -8.23 2.78
CA THR A 18 6.72 -9.58 2.84
C THR A 18 5.21 -9.44 2.72
N GLN A 19 4.63 -10.14 1.76
CA GLN A 19 3.20 -10.15 1.53
C GLN A 19 2.65 -11.52 1.88
N THR A 20 1.66 -11.54 2.77
CA THR A 20 0.96 -12.76 3.15
C THR A 20 -0.48 -12.63 2.73
N LYS A 21 -0.95 -13.52 1.85
CA LYS A 21 -2.33 -13.51 1.38
C LYS A 21 -3.09 -14.71 1.93
N HIS A 22 -4.14 -14.42 2.69
CA HIS A 22 -5.09 -15.41 3.20
C HIS A 22 -6.33 -15.37 2.32
N THR A 23 -6.58 -16.46 1.58
CA THR A 23 -7.77 -16.53 0.75
C THR A 23 -8.81 -17.43 1.41
N VAL A 24 -10.07 -17.10 1.19
CA VAL A 24 -11.18 -17.92 1.74
C VAL A 24 -11.22 -19.32 1.12
N MET A 25 -10.58 -19.50 -0.02
CA MET A 25 -10.57 -20.76 -0.76
C MET A 25 -9.42 -21.68 -0.38
N MET A 26 -8.40 -21.18 0.31
CA MET A 26 -7.20 -21.97 0.62
C MET A 26 -6.95 -22.03 2.12
N SER A 27 -6.55 -23.21 2.60
CA SER A 27 -6.27 -23.41 4.02
C SER A 27 -4.95 -22.80 4.48
N GLU A 28 -3.99 -22.65 3.56
CA GLU A 28 -2.67 -22.10 3.88
C GLU A 28 -2.46 -20.76 3.21
N PRO A 29 -1.82 -19.81 3.91
CA PRO A 29 -1.52 -18.52 3.31
C PRO A 29 -0.45 -18.62 2.22
N GLN A 30 -0.54 -17.73 1.25
CA GLN A 30 0.47 -17.58 0.22
C GLN A 30 1.42 -16.45 0.62
N VAL A 31 2.71 -16.74 0.66
CA VAL A 31 3.72 -15.78 1.05
C VAL A 31 4.58 -15.39 -0.15
N SER A 32 4.72 -14.09 -0.36
CA SER A 32 5.57 -13.53 -1.41
C SER A 32 6.49 -12.48 -0.77
N VAL A 33 7.67 -12.34 -1.32
CA VAL A 33 8.60 -11.29 -0.88
C VAL A 33 9.10 -10.50 -2.07
N GLY A 34 9.55 -9.29 -1.82
CA GLY A 34 10.04 -8.44 -2.89
C GLY A 34 10.54 -7.10 -2.39
N LYS A 35 10.65 -6.17 -3.34
CA LYS A 35 11.16 -4.82 -3.09
C LYS A 35 10.22 -3.78 -3.68
N LEU A 36 10.03 -2.70 -2.92
CA LEU A 36 9.32 -1.52 -3.37
C LEU A 36 10.33 -0.40 -3.59
N THR A 37 10.22 0.26 -4.73
CA THR A 37 10.94 1.49 -5.01
C THR A 37 9.93 2.57 -5.39
N PHE A 38 10.01 3.69 -4.71
CA PHE A 38 9.25 4.89 -5.05
C PHE A 38 10.22 6.03 -5.30
N ARG A 39 9.98 6.79 -6.37
CA ARG A 39 10.68 8.04 -6.64
C ARG A 39 9.67 9.09 -7.06
N SER A 40 9.76 10.24 -6.40
CA SER A 40 8.91 11.38 -6.74
C SER A 40 9.16 11.84 -8.18
N PRO A 41 8.13 12.29 -8.91
CA PRO A 41 6.76 12.44 -8.45
C PRO A 41 5.89 11.19 -8.60
N ASP A 42 6.21 10.26 -9.49
CA ASP A 42 5.25 9.19 -9.82
C ASP A 42 5.86 7.84 -10.20
N TYR A 43 7.16 7.64 -9.95
CA TYR A 43 7.76 6.35 -10.24
C TYR A 43 7.49 5.36 -9.11
N ILE A 44 6.87 4.23 -9.43
CA ILE A 44 6.62 3.14 -8.50
C ILE A 44 7.07 1.84 -9.16
N CYS A 45 7.90 1.07 -8.47
CA CYS A 45 8.29 -0.27 -8.89
C CYS A 45 8.01 -1.23 -7.74
N TRP A 46 7.15 -2.19 -7.99
CA TRP A 46 6.80 -3.25 -7.05
C TRP A 46 7.30 -4.56 -7.64
N ALA A 47 8.41 -5.07 -7.12
CA ALA A 47 9.09 -6.21 -7.71
C ALA A 47 9.06 -7.40 -6.76
N TYR A 48 8.30 -8.43 -7.12
CA TYR A 48 8.35 -9.72 -6.42
C TYR A 48 9.62 -10.45 -6.79
N THR A 49 10.31 -11.01 -5.80
CA THR A 49 11.50 -11.83 -6.00
C THR A 49 11.25 -13.31 -5.71
N SER A 50 10.22 -13.62 -4.92
CA SER A 50 9.87 -14.99 -4.54
C SER A 50 8.37 -15.06 -4.23
N PRO A 51 7.66 -16.16 -4.55
CA PRO A 51 8.17 -17.36 -5.23
C PRO A 51 8.38 -17.16 -6.73
N LYS A 52 7.73 -16.14 -7.32
CA LYS A 52 7.85 -15.80 -8.75
C LYS A 52 8.42 -14.40 -8.89
N LYS A 53 9.28 -14.21 -9.90
CA LYS A 53 9.79 -12.89 -10.24
C LYS A 53 8.79 -12.18 -11.15
N ILE A 54 8.10 -11.19 -10.59
CA ILE A 54 7.12 -10.37 -11.31
C ILE A 54 7.38 -8.92 -10.93
N THR A 55 7.47 -8.05 -11.93
CA THR A 55 7.68 -6.63 -11.69
C THR A 55 6.51 -5.82 -12.22
N TRP A 56 5.94 -5.01 -11.33
CA TRP A 56 4.93 -4.03 -11.68
C TRP A 56 5.57 -2.64 -11.62
N GLU A 57 5.50 -1.93 -12.72
CA GLU A 57 6.15 -0.63 -12.82
C GLU A 57 5.17 0.42 -13.33
N MET A 58 5.20 1.58 -12.69
CA MET A 58 4.46 2.77 -13.09
C MET A 58 5.43 3.93 -13.22
N LYS A 59 5.42 4.60 -14.38
CA LYS A 59 6.30 5.72 -14.66
C LYS A 59 5.62 6.68 -15.63
N ASP A 60 5.64 7.97 -15.31
CA ASP A 60 5.13 9.04 -16.18
C ASP A 60 3.70 8.77 -16.67
N GLY A 61 2.85 8.27 -15.78
CA GLY A 61 1.47 7.94 -16.11
C GLY A 61 1.28 6.65 -16.89
N LYS A 62 2.37 5.95 -17.23
CA LYS A 62 2.33 4.66 -17.92
C LYS A 62 2.59 3.53 -16.94
N ALA A 63 1.91 2.41 -17.14
CA ALA A 63 2.08 1.25 -16.30
C ALA A 63 1.98 -0.03 -17.13
N ASN A 64 2.71 -1.07 -16.69
CA ASN A 64 2.66 -2.39 -17.32
C ASN A 64 1.59 -3.29 -16.68
N VAL A 65 0.69 -2.72 -15.90
CA VAL A 65 -0.35 -3.45 -15.18
C VAL A 65 -1.72 -2.82 -15.42
N ASN A 66 -2.78 -3.60 -15.17
CA ASN A 66 -4.14 -3.14 -15.37
C ASN A 66 -4.53 -2.04 -14.36
N PRO A 67 -5.62 -1.29 -14.62
CA PRO A 67 -6.03 -0.20 -13.73
C PRO A 67 -6.28 -0.59 -12.28
N GLN A 68 -6.76 -1.80 -12.01
CA GLN A 68 -6.99 -2.26 -10.64
C GLN A 68 -5.69 -2.38 -9.86
N ILE A 69 -4.67 -2.96 -10.48
CA ILE A 69 -3.34 -3.08 -9.87
C ILE A 69 -2.70 -1.70 -9.70
N GLN A 70 -2.90 -0.81 -10.67
CA GLN A 70 -2.43 0.58 -10.55
C GLN A 70 -3.02 1.27 -9.33
N GLN A 71 -4.34 1.14 -9.11
CA GLN A 71 -5.00 1.72 -7.94
C GLN A 71 -4.47 1.10 -6.65
N LEU A 72 -4.25 -0.20 -6.63
CA LEU A 72 -3.69 -0.90 -5.48
C LEU A 72 -2.30 -0.36 -5.13
N LEU A 73 -1.43 -0.25 -6.13
CA LEU A 73 -0.07 0.27 -5.92
C LEU A 73 -0.08 1.72 -5.42
N ARG A 74 -0.94 2.56 -5.99
CA ARG A 74 -1.08 3.94 -5.53
C ARG A 74 -1.56 4.00 -4.09
N MET A 75 -2.49 3.13 -3.72
CA MET A 75 -2.97 3.04 -2.36
C MET A 75 -1.87 2.62 -1.39
N ILE A 76 -1.10 1.58 -1.75
CA ILE A 76 -0.01 1.10 -0.91
C ILE A 76 1.03 2.21 -0.69
N VAL A 77 1.45 2.88 -1.77
CA VAL A 77 2.42 3.97 -1.68
C VAL A 77 1.86 5.13 -0.87
N SER A 78 0.59 5.48 -1.07
CA SER A 78 -0.05 6.53 -0.27
C SER A 78 -0.16 6.16 1.19
N SER A 79 -0.32 4.87 1.51
CA SER A 79 -0.42 4.39 2.89
C SER A 79 0.90 4.47 3.66
N ILE A 80 2.01 4.64 2.97
CA ILE A 80 3.32 4.75 3.60
C ILE A 80 3.38 5.94 4.54
N SER A 81 2.66 7.02 4.24
CA SER A 81 2.46 8.12 5.17
C SER A 81 1.00 8.20 5.59
N ALA A 82 0.70 7.85 6.83
CA ALA A 82 -0.67 7.89 7.35
C ALA A 82 -1.29 9.28 7.32
N GLU A 83 -0.46 10.33 7.39
CA GLU A 83 -0.94 11.71 7.35
C GLU A 83 -1.70 12.01 6.06
N SER A 84 -1.36 11.33 4.96
CA SER A 84 -2.00 11.53 3.67
C SER A 84 -3.48 11.16 3.64
N PHE A 85 -3.95 10.36 4.61
CA PHE A 85 -5.34 9.91 4.64
C PHE A 85 -6.24 10.71 5.59
N LYS A 86 -5.68 11.53 6.48
CA LYS A 86 -6.47 12.22 7.51
C LYS A 86 -7.58 13.08 6.95
N GLU A 87 -7.40 13.67 5.78
CA GLU A 87 -8.38 14.54 5.15
C GLU A 87 -8.86 13.98 3.79
N SER A 88 -8.73 12.68 3.60
CA SER A 88 -9.16 12.07 2.35
C SER A 88 -10.68 12.11 2.21
N LYS A 89 -11.14 12.44 1.01
CA LYS A 89 -12.56 12.35 0.64
C LYS A 89 -12.95 10.95 0.18
N ASP A 90 -11.96 10.13 -0.13
CA ASP A 90 -12.16 8.79 -0.69
C ASP A 90 -12.34 7.73 0.39
N PHE A 91 -11.90 8.03 1.61
CA PHE A 91 -11.93 7.11 2.74
C PHE A 91 -12.47 7.78 3.99
N GLU A 92 -13.22 7.01 4.77
CA GLU A 92 -13.48 7.34 6.17
C GLU A 92 -12.31 6.79 6.98
N VAL A 93 -11.71 7.64 7.83
CA VAL A 93 -10.50 7.31 8.58
C VAL A 93 -10.78 7.28 10.06
N GLN A 94 -10.43 6.18 10.72
CA GLN A 94 -10.45 6.07 12.18
C GLN A 94 -9.03 5.76 12.66
N GLN A 95 -8.61 6.41 13.72
CA GLN A 95 -7.29 6.21 14.31
C GLN A 95 -7.41 5.69 15.73
N THR A 96 -6.67 4.63 16.02
CA THR A 96 -6.51 4.11 17.39
C THR A 96 -5.03 3.86 17.62
N GLY A 97 -4.38 4.74 18.40
CA GLY A 97 -2.93 4.67 18.58
C GLY A 97 -2.19 4.83 17.27
N SER A 98 -1.37 3.85 16.94
CA SER A 98 -0.58 3.83 15.69
C SER A 98 -1.31 3.15 14.54
N VAL A 99 -2.56 2.77 14.71
CA VAL A 99 -3.33 2.05 13.69
C VAL A 99 -4.38 2.97 13.10
N TYR A 100 -4.35 3.09 11.76
CA TYR A 100 -5.35 3.81 10.99
C TYR A 100 -6.21 2.82 10.25
N THR A 101 -7.52 2.92 10.39
CA THR A 101 -8.47 2.08 9.67
C THR A 101 -9.17 2.93 8.63
N LEU A 102 -9.02 2.55 7.36
CA LEU A 102 -9.60 3.25 6.22
C LEU A 102 -10.77 2.45 5.68
N THR A 103 -11.94 3.08 5.61
CA THR A 103 -13.12 2.48 4.99
C THR A 103 -13.42 3.25 3.70
N PRO A 104 -13.46 2.57 2.54
CA PRO A 104 -13.70 3.25 1.28
C PRO A 104 -15.06 3.94 1.23
N LYS A 105 -15.08 5.16 0.74
CA LYS A 105 -16.31 5.89 0.38
C LYS A 105 -16.51 5.88 -1.12
N LYS A 106 -15.42 5.99 -1.88
CA LYS A 106 -15.45 6.05 -3.33
C LYS A 106 -15.79 4.69 -3.92
N SER A 107 -16.74 4.66 -4.87
CA SER A 107 -17.23 3.40 -5.44
C SER A 107 -16.14 2.54 -6.07
N GLU A 108 -15.13 3.16 -6.67
CA GLU A 108 -14.01 2.46 -7.28
C GLU A 108 -13.24 1.60 -6.27
N TYR A 109 -13.01 2.15 -5.07
CA TYR A 109 -12.34 1.41 -4.00
C TYR A 109 -13.25 0.40 -3.31
N LYS A 110 -14.56 0.71 -3.19
CA LYS A 110 -15.53 -0.21 -2.60
C LYS A 110 -15.67 -1.51 -3.37
N ARG A 111 -15.38 -1.49 -4.67
CA ARG A 111 -15.42 -2.70 -5.50
C ARG A 111 -14.31 -3.68 -5.17
N VAL A 112 -13.22 -3.19 -4.61
CA VAL A 112 -12.01 -3.98 -4.36
C VAL A 112 -11.84 -4.28 -2.88
N PHE A 113 -12.06 -3.28 -2.01
CA PHE A 113 -11.76 -3.37 -0.58
C PHE A 113 -12.97 -3.15 0.29
N ARG A 114 -12.99 -3.87 1.42
CA ARG A 114 -13.86 -3.53 2.56
C ARG A 114 -13.18 -2.54 3.48
N SER A 115 -11.89 -2.74 3.74
CA SER A 115 -11.13 -1.88 4.64
C SER A 115 -9.64 -2.05 4.41
N VAL A 116 -8.90 -1.05 4.83
CA VAL A 116 -7.44 -1.08 4.86
C VAL A 116 -7.00 -0.62 6.24
N ARG A 117 -6.15 -1.40 6.90
CA ARG A 117 -5.57 -1.05 8.19
C ARG A 117 -4.08 -0.79 8.00
N ILE A 118 -3.63 0.37 8.47
CA ILE A 118 -2.24 0.78 8.34
C ILE A 118 -1.68 0.96 9.74
N THR A 119 -0.61 0.22 10.03
CA THR A 119 0.12 0.39 11.28
C THR A 119 1.37 1.21 11.01
N ILE A 120 1.50 2.32 11.71
CA ILE A 120 2.58 3.28 11.54
C ILE A 120 3.65 3.04 12.59
N ASP A 121 4.91 3.08 12.18
CA ASP A 121 6.02 3.15 13.11
C ASP A 121 6.00 4.51 13.78
N SER A 122 5.92 4.55 15.10
CA SER A 122 5.77 5.80 15.86
C SER A 122 7.01 6.70 15.75
N ARG A 123 8.16 6.13 15.47
CA ARG A 123 9.43 6.85 15.37
C ARG A 123 9.63 7.49 14.01
N THR A 124 9.43 6.71 12.95
CA THR A 124 9.65 7.17 11.58
C THR A 124 8.41 7.80 10.94
N ARG A 125 7.23 7.54 11.48
CA ARG A 125 5.94 7.97 10.95
C ARG A 125 5.61 7.33 9.60
N ILE A 126 6.26 6.21 9.29
CA ILE A 126 6.09 5.47 8.04
C ILE A 126 5.39 4.15 8.34
N ALA A 127 4.57 3.70 7.42
CA ALA A 127 3.85 2.44 7.57
C ALA A 127 4.82 1.27 7.68
N LYS A 128 4.63 0.43 8.69
CA LYS A 128 5.36 -0.83 8.81
C LYS A 128 4.49 -2.01 8.42
N ARG A 129 3.18 -1.85 8.40
CA ARG A 129 2.25 -2.93 8.05
C ARG A 129 0.99 -2.34 7.42
N VAL A 130 0.55 -2.96 6.34
CA VAL A 130 -0.70 -2.65 5.66
C VAL A 130 -1.51 -3.94 5.56
N GLU A 131 -2.73 -3.93 6.08
CA GLU A 131 -3.62 -5.06 5.99
C GLU A 131 -4.86 -4.65 5.19
N MET A 132 -5.07 -5.31 4.05
CA MET A 132 -6.19 -5.04 3.16
C MET A 132 -7.17 -6.19 3.20
N THR A 133 -8.42 -5.90 3.54
CA THR A 133 -9.51 -6.86 3.45
C THR A 133 -10.24 -6.61 2.14
N GLU A 134 -10.19 -7.58 1.25
CA GLU A 134 -10.86 -7.50 -0.03
C GLU A 134 -12.37 -7.75 0.11
N LYS A 135 -13.12 -7.36 -0.90
CA LYS A 135 -14.57 -7.49 -0.89
C LYS A 135 -15.04 -8.93 -0.72
N ASN A 136 -14.30 -9.89 -1.28
CA ASN A 136 -14.63 -11.32 -1.18
C ASN A 136 -14.22 -11.96 0.15
N GLY A 137 -13.57 -11.19 1.04
CA GLY A 137 -13.11 -11.69 2.33
C GLY A 137 -11.64 -12.10 2.37
N ASP A 138 -10.93 -12.08 1.26
CA ASP A 138 -9.50 -12.33 1.24
C ASP A 138 -8.75 -11.22 1.98
N ILE A 139 -7.69 -11.58 2.67
CA ILE A 139 -6.89 -10.63 3.44
C ILE A 139 -5.45 -10.66 2.93
N THR A 140 -4.94 -9.50 2.57
CA THR A 140 -3.55 -9.31 2.18
C THR A 140 -2.84 -8.48 3.23
N ILE A 141 -1.75 -9.01 3.78
CA ILE A 141 -0.94 -8.34 4.78
C ILE A 141 0.43 -8.06 4.16
N ILE A 142 0.84 -6.80 4.17
CA ILE A 142 2.14 -6.39 3.67
C ILE A 142 2.93 -5.80 4.84
N GLU A 143 4.11 -6.33 5.06
CA GLU A 143 5.02 -5.84 6.10
C GLU A 143 6.29 -5.32 5.44
N PHE A 144 6.68 -4.10 5.80
CA PHE A 144 7.86 -3.44 5.24
C PHE A 144 9.03 -3.51 6.21
N THR A 145 10.21 -3.81 5.67
CA THR A 145 11.47 -3.83 6.40
C THR A 145 12.53 -3.09 5.59
N ASN A 146 13.64 -2.75 6.24
CA ASN A 146 14.77 -2.08 5.60
C ASN A 146 14.34 -0.83 4.82
N VAL A 147 13.47 -0.03 5.42
CA VAL A 147 12.93 1.18 4.79
C VAL A 147 14.00 2.26 4.78
N VAL A 148 14.31 2.77 3.60
CA VAL A 148 15.22 3.89 3.40
C VAL A 148 14.50 4.99 2.65
N THR A 149 14.51 6.18 3.24
CA THR A 149 13.90 7.38 2.61
C THR A 149 14.96 8.43 2.36
N ARG A 150 14.75 9.23 1.31
CA ARG A 150 15.60 10.37 0.99
C ARG A 150 14.78 11.53 0.49
#